data_8ed255528a37ffef8bed46d7dddefa57
#
_entry.id   8ed255528a37ffef8bed46d7dddefa57
#
_cell.length_a   1.000
_cell.length_b   1.000
_cell.length_c   1.000
_cell.angle_alpha   90.00
_cell.angle_beta   90.00
_cell.angle_gamma   90.00
#
_symmetry.space_group_name_H-M   'P 1'
#
loop_
_entity.id
_entity.type
_entity.pdbx_description
1 polymer ?
#
loop_
_entity_poly.entity_id
_entity_poly.type
_entity_poly.pdbx_seq_one_letter_code
_entity_poly.pdbx_strand_id
1 'polypeptide(L)'
;MDNNIILKSKVFKVITIFTLIFFPFLIINKTLDSDTWFLLNSGRFIMNNGLYTTEPFTIHTNFSFIFQQWLTDVIFWNIYKVFKETGLILFIYMEIILMNFIAYKLLKLISQNNNLTSFIGVIILDVISSMYFVTRPQISTMINILLFLFILEMYAKNNNYKILFLLLPISILEINLHCSIWWILLIMTLPYIFEFKKINIHQLGITGNNNYKKRYLIYIDFLILVSSLINPYGIEAPLYLFKSMNSSYSKSITELQSPAFASKCGLYIILVFGILIIRRIYINYSKTCFNNKIQLRYLYLLLGTTILLFNSGRNVTFFAIGASVYITYCFKEVKYNEFICKLMLIICTVISIYSAAMLVYCTVNNLFITETNNRYSDINDITQYMLNNETNPSQVKVYTSFNDGAYLEFYGFKCYLDARMEIMLKSINQQNDIFNEYGKMRYYGNYKDVFDKYDFNYFLIEKNIKDYEYIKYDSKYELKHENNKYALFVKANVSE
;
A
#
# COMPACT_ATOMS: atom_id res chain seq x y z
N MET A 1 -5.77 -33.86 -29.49
CA MET A 1 -6.93 -33.49 -28.69
C MET A 1 -6.77 -32.03 -28.25
N ASP A 2 -7.79 -31.22 -28.44
CA ASP A 2 -7.70 -29.76 -28.25
C ASP A 2 -7.42 -29.40 -26.78
N ASN A 3 -6.20 -28.92 -26.46
CA ASN A 3 -5.82 -28.41 -25.14
C ASN A 3 -6.76 -27.30 -24.61
N ASN A 4 -7.64 -26.82 -25.50
CA ASN A 4 -8.69 -25.84 -25.19
C ASN A 4 -9.88 -26.42 -24.40
N ILE A 5 -10.06 -27.74 -24.32
CA ILE A 5 -11.24 -28.34 -23.67
C ILE A 5 -11.15 -28.18 -22.16
N ILE A 6 -9.98 -28.46 -21.56
CA ILE A 6 -9.79 -28.33 -20.10
C ILE A 6 -9.91 -26.85 -19.67
N LEU A 7 -9.26 -25.94 -20.38
CA LEU A 7 -9.25 -24.50 -20.07
C LEU A 7 -10.62 -23.82 -20.30
N LYS A 8 -11.48 -24.44 -21.13
CA LYS A 8 -12.88 -24.02 -21.35
C LYS A 8 -13.87 -24.73 -20.43
N SER A 9 -13.43 -25.74 -19.69
CA SER A 9 -14.30 -26.54 -18.83
C SER A 9 -14.91 -25.71 -17.72
N LYS A 10 -16.12 -26.07 -17.27
CA LYS A 10 -16.75 -25.46 -16.08
C LYS A 10 -15.89 -25.67 -14.84
N VAL A 11 -15.22 -26.81 -14.71
CA VAL A 11 -14.33 -27.16 -13.59
C VAL A 11 -13.17 -26.18 -13.50
N PHE A 12 -12.48 -25.88 -14.60
CA PHE A 12 -11.39 -24.89 -14.58
C PHE A 12 -11.88 -23.51 -14.11
N LYS A 13 -13.03 -23.04 -14.59
CA LYS A 13 -13.60 -21.75 -14.18
C LYS A 13 -13.93 -21.73 -12.70
N VAL A 14 -14.55 -22.79 -12.18
CA VAL A 14 -14.89 -22.90 -10.76
C VAL A 14 -13.64 -22.88 -9.90
N ILE A 15 -12.63 -23.71 -10.21
CA ILE A 15 -11.38 -23.74 -9.45
C ILE A 15 -10.66 -22.38 -9.50
N THR A 16 -10.61 -21.73 -10.66
CA THR A 16 -10.04 -20.38 -10.80
C THR A 16 -10.74 -19.38 -9.87
N ILE A 17 -12.08 -19.37 -9.87
CA ILE A 17 -12.84 -18.47 -8.99
C ILE A 17 -12.54 -18.77 -7.51
N PHE A 18 -12.56 -20.06 -7.13
CA PHE A 18 -12.24 -20.46 -5.76
C PHE A 18 -10.83 -20.01 -5.35
N THR A 19 -9.84 -20.19 -6.23
CA THR A 19 -8.47 -19.75 -5.95
C THR A 19 -8.37 -18.24 -5.81
N LEU A 20 -9.03 -17.46 -6.68
CA LEU A 20 -9.03 -15.99 -6.59
C LEU A 20 -9.72 -15.48 -5.31
N ILE A 21 -10.65 -16.25 -4.75
CA ILE A 21 -11.31 -15.93 -3.48
C ILE A 21 -10.42 -16.32 -2.30
N PHE A 22 -9.95 -17.56 -2.22
CA PHE A 22 -9.35 -18.09 -1.00
C PHE A 22 -7.84 -17.90 -0.90
N PHE A 23 -7.09 -17.90 -2.01
CA PHE A 23 -5.63 -17.71 -1.99
C PHE A 23 -5.18 -16.43 -1.27
N PRO A 24 -5.84 -15.26 -1.44
CA PRO A 24 -5.47 -14.04 -0.74
C PRO A 24 -5.43 -14.18 0.78
N PHE A 25 -6.23 -15.09 1.35
CA PHE A 25 -6.25 -15.32 2.80
C PHE A 25 -4.91 -15.85 3.34
N LEU A 26 -4.13 -16.56 2.53
CA LEU A 26 -2.81 -17.07 2.94
C LEU A 26 -1.75 -15.98 2.98
N ILE A 27 -1.91 -14.93 2.19
CA ILE A 27 -0.89 -13.90 1.96
C ILE A 27 -1.25 -12.54 2.57
N ILE A 28 -2.49 -12.37 3.06
CA ILE A 28 -2.89 -11.17 3.78
C ILE A 28 -2.20 -11.13 5.15
N ASN A 29 -1.77 -9.93 5.56
CA ASN A 29 -1.32 -9.71 6.92
C ASN A 29 -2.53 -9.73 7.88
N LYS A 30 -2.46 -10.59 8.88
CA LYS A 30 -3.53 -10.76 9.88
C LYS A 30 -3.34 -9.89 11.12
N THR A 31 -2.34 -8.99 11.09
CA THR A 31 -2.08 -8.04 12.18
C THR A 31 -2.36 -6.61 11.72
N LEU A 32 -2.82 -5.75 12.62
CA LEU A 32 -2.94 -4.33 12.33
C LEU A 32 -1.55 -3.70 12.21
N ASP A 33 -1.44 -2.77 11.27
CA ASP A 33 -0.23 -2.00 11.04
C ASP A 33 -0.18 -0.79 12.00
N SER A 34 1.02 -0.23 12.23
CA SER A 34 1.17 1.01 13.01
C SER A 34 0.35 2.17 12.45
N ASP A 35 0.27 2.26 11.14
CA ASP A 35 -0.50 3.31 10.47
C ASP A 35 -2.00 3.15 10.66
N THR A 36 -2.50 1.93 10.88
CA THR A 36 -3.93 1.70 11.11
C THR A 36 -4.46 2.49 12.30
N TRP A 37 -3.66 2.66 13.35
CA TRP A 37 -4.09 3.36 14.56
C TRP A 37 -4.32 4.86 14.33
N PHE A 38 -3.46 5.52 13.55
CA PHE A 38 -3.73 6.92 13.21
C PHE A 38 -4.92 7.06 12.25
N LEU A 39 -5.13 6.10 11.30
CA LEU A 39 -6.31 6.11 10.45
C LEU A 39 -7.60 6.02 11.27
N LEU A 40 -7.63 5.11 12.25
CA LEU A 40 -8.77 4.95 13.15
C LEU A 40 -9.00 6.19 14.01
N ASN A 41 -7.92 6.78 14.55
CA ASN A 41 -8.00 7.99 15.35
C ASN A 41 -8.48 9.18 14.51
N SER A 42 -7.96 9.33 13.30
CA SER A 42 -8.41 10.35 12.34
C SER A 42 -9.88 10.18 11.98
N GLY A 43 -10.30 8.97 11.64
CA GLY A 43 -11.70 8.68 11.32
C GLY A 43 -12.66 8.97 12.47
N ARG A 44 -12.28 8.58 13.70
CA ARG A 44 -13.02 8.91 14.92
C ARG A 44 -13.14 10.41 15.12
N PHE A 45 -12.03 11.12 14.94
CA PHE A 45 -11.98 12.57 15.09
C PHE A 45 -12.86 13.28 14.05
N ILE A 46 -12.75 12.90 12.78
CA ILE A 46 -13.55 13.47 11.68
C ILE A 46 -15.05 13.27 11.93
N MET A 47 -15.45 12.08 12.37
CA MET A 47 -16.86 11.78 12.65
C MET A 47 -17.43 12.58 13.82
N ASN A 48 -16.61 12.97 14.79
CA ASN A 48 -17.06 13.70 15.97
C ASN A 48 -16.94 15.24 15.81
N ASN A 49 -15.92 15.70 15.08
CA ASN A 49 -15.55 17.11 15.05
C ASN A 49 -15.58 17.74 13.64
N GLY A 50 -15.69 16.93 12.58
CA GLY A 50 -15.53 17.36 11.20
C GLY A 50 -14.08 17.40 10.74
N LEU A 51 -13.85 17.98 9.57
CA LEU A 51 -12.53 18.10 8.96
C LEU A 51 -11.85 19.41 9.42
N TYR A 52 -10.61 19.29 9.91
CA TYR A 52 -9.79 20.41 10.35
C TYR A 52 -8.55 20.55 9.46
N THR A 53 -7.88 21.70 9.59
CA THR A 53 -6.62 22.03 8.92
C THR A 53 -5.45 22.13 9.88
N THR A 54 -5.68 21.76 11.14
CA THR A 54 -4.66 21.71 12.22
C THR A 54 -4.56 20.32 12.81
N GLU A 55 -3.36 19.90 13.17
CA GLU A 55 -3.07 18.60 13.75
C GLU A 55 -3.63 18.53 15.19
N PRO A 56 -4.51 17.53 15.50
CA PRO A 56 -5.18 17.50 16.81
C PRO A 56 -4.58 16.49 17.81
N PHE A 57 -3.66 15.61 17.44
CA PHE A 57 -3.31 14.42 18.25
C PHE A 57 -2.00 14.56 19.02
N THR A 58 -0.96 15.18 18.42
CA THR A 58 0.36 15.25 19.02
C THR A 58 0.46 16.33 20.12
N ILE A 59 1.63 16.42 20.79
CA ILE A 59 1.93 17.50 21.72
C ILE A 59 2.15 18.84 21.02
N HIS A 60 2.35 18.84 19.70
CA HIS A 60 2.66 20.03 18.93
C HIS A 60 1.38 20.81 18.61
N THR A 61 1.40 22.09 18.87
CA THR A 61 0.25 22.97 18.64
C THR A 61 0.38 23.73 17.33
N ASN A 62 -0.77 24.03 16.71
CA ASN A 62 -0.86 24.86 15.49
C ASN A 62 -0.12 24.29 14.27
N PHE A 63 0.15 22.98 14.22
CA PHE A 63 0.68 22.36 13.02
C PHE A 63 -0.37 22.34 11.94
N SER A 64 -0.04 22.91 10.78
CA SER A 64 -0.89 22.80 9.59
C SER A 64 -0.96 21.34 9.16
N PHE A 65 -2.16 20.84 8.89
CA PHE A 65 -2.38 19.44 8.53
C PHE A 65 -3.64 19.27 7.66
N ILE A 66 -3.61 18.30 6.77
CA ILE A 66 -4.80 17.82 6.06
C ILE A 66 -4.89 16.30 6.25
N PHE A 67 -6.12 15.79 6.40
CA PHE A 67 -6.38 14.36 6.41
C PHE A 67 -6.32 13.83 4.97
N GLN A 68 -5.10 13.46 4.51
CA GLN A 68 -4.83 13.11 3.11
C GLN A 68 -5.61 11.89 2.61
N GLN A 69 -6.19 11.11 3.50
CA GLN A 69 -6.94 9.90 3.23
C GLN A 69 -8.26 9.86 4.02
N TRP A 70 -8.84 11.05 4.25
CA TRP A 70 -9.98 11.28 5.13
C TRP A 70 -11.14 10.30 4.91
N LEU A 71 -11.43 9.94 3.66
CA LEU A 71 -12.54 9.03 3.34
C LEU A 71 -12.21 7.59 3.78
N THR A 72 -10.96 7.14 3.60
CA THR A 72 -10.49 5.86 4.13
C THR A 72 -10.52 5.84 5.65
N ASP A 73 -10.11 6.93 6.31
CA ASP A 73 -10.11 7.06 7.77
C ASP A 73 -11.54 6.86 8.31
N VAL A 74 -12.52 7.53 7.70
CA VAL A 74 -13.94 7.41 8.07
C VAL A 74 -14.48 6.00 7.83
N ILE A 75 -14.15 5.39 6.68
CA ILE A 75 -14.58 4.01 6.37
C ILE A 75 -13.99 3.04 7.42
N PHE A 76 -12.69 3.12 7.68
CA PHE A 76 -12.02 2.24 8.65
C PHE A 76 -12.57 2.41 10.05
N TRP A 77 -12.81 3.64 10.50
CA TRP A 77 -13.40 3.86 11.81
C TRP A 77 -14.79 3.26 11.94
N ASN A 78 -15.66 3.43 10.93
CA ASN A 78 -17.01 2.87 10.97
C ASN A 78 -17.00 1.33 11.02
N ILE A 79 -16.07 0.69 10.29
CA ILE A 79 -15.90 -0.77 10.34
C ILE A 79 -15.37 -1.20 11.71
N TYR A 80 -14.32 -0.53 12.20
CA TYR A 80 -13.71 -0.83 13.50
C TYR A 80 -14.68 -0.64 14.66
N LYS A 81 -15.50 0.40 14.63
CA LYS A 81 -16.50 0.69 15.66
C LYS A 81 -17.44 -0.51 15.89
N VAL A 82 -17.81 -1.23 14.80
CA VAL A 82 -18.77 -2.34 14.85
C VAL A 82 -18.06 -3.70 14.99
N PHE A 83 -17.02 -3.92 14.17
CA PHE A 83 -16.42 -5.25 13.98
C PHE A 83 -14.98 -5.36 14.49
N LYS A 84 -14.43 -4.29 15.11
CA LYS A 84 -13.07 -4.23 15.65
C LYS A 84 -12.00 -4.60 14.60
N GLU A 85 -10.86 -5.14 15.06
CA GLU A 85 -9.70 -5.53 14.24
C GLU A 85 -10.08 -6.57 13.18
N THR A 86 -10.85 -7.57 13.57
CA THR A 86 -11.31 -8.64 12.67
C THR A 86 -12.08 -8.07 11.49
N GLY A 87 -12.95 -7.07 11.73
CA GLY A 87 -13.70 -6.42 10.67
C GLY A 87 -12.82 -5.70 9.66
N LEU A 88 -11.76 -5.03 10.11
CA LEU A 88 -10.81 -4.37 9.21
C LEU A 88 -10.04 -5.38 8.35
N ILE A 89 -9.54 -6.45 8.96
CA ILE A 89 -8.80 -7.51 8.24
C ILE A 89 -9.71 -8.16 7.19
N LEU A 90 -10.95 -8.47 7.55
CA LEU A 90 -11.93 -9.03 6.60
C LEU A 90 -12.31 -8.02 5.51
N PHE A 91 -12.38 -6.72 5.81
CA PHE A 91 -12.62 -5.69 4.82
C PHE A 91 -11.47 -5.64 3.78
N ILE A 92 -10.22 -5.62 4.22
CA ILE A 92 -9.04 -5.68 3.33
C ILE A 92 -9.06 -6.99 2.51
N TYR A 93 -9.40 -8.11 3.12
CA TYR A 93 -9.54 -9.37 2.40
C TYR A 93 -10.59 -9.30 1.28
N MET A 94 -11.74 -8.66 1.53
CA MET A 94 -12.77 -8.45 0.51
C MET A 94 -12.29 -7.50 -0.60
N GLU A 95 -11.53 -6.46 -0.26
CA GLU A 95 -10.91 -5.59 -1.26
C GLU A 95 -9.91 -6.34 -2.15
N ILE A 96 -9.08 -7.25 -1.59
CA ILE A 96 -8.16 -8.08 -2.38
C ILE A 96 -8.93 -9.01 -3.33
N ILE A 97 -10.02 -9.62 -2.87
CA ILE A 97 -10.89 -10.43 -3.73
C ILE A 97 -11.44 -9.58 -4.89
N LEU A 98 -11.93 -8.38 -4.61
CA LEU A 98 -12.43 -7.45 -5.64
C LEU A 98 -11.32 -7.06 -6.62
N MET A 99 -10.13 -6.73 -6.11
CA MET A 99 -8.93 -6.45 -6.90
C MET A 99 -8.61 -7.58 -7.86
N ASN A 100 -8.63 -8.83 -7.38
CA ASN A 100 -8.36 -10.03 -8.17
C ASN A 100 -9.37 -10.23 -9.29
N PHE A 101 -10.66 -10.02 -9.05
CA PHE A 101 -11.67 -10.10 -10.10
C PHE A 101 -11.49 -9.04 -11.18
N ILE A 102 -11.16 -7.80 -10.79
CA ILE A 102 -10.90 -6.71 -11.73
C ILE A 102 -9.63 -6.99 -12.52
N ALA A 103 -8.55 -7.38 -11.85
CA ALA A 103 -7.29 -7.77 -12.48
C ALA A 103 -7.49 -8.92 -13.47
N TYR A 104 -8.23 -9.97 -13.09
CA TYR A 104 -8.53 -11.08 -13.98
C TYR A 104 -9.26 -10.63 -15.25
N LYS A 105 -10.25 -9.72 -15.14
CA LYS A 105 -10.95 -9.17 -16.30
C LYS A 105 -10.03 -8.33 -17.19
N LEU A 106 -9.21 -7.48 -16.62
CA LEU A 106 -8.21 -6.70 -17.35
C LEU A 106 -7.23 -7.62 -18.10
N LEU A 107 -6.63 -8.56 -17.38
CA LEU A 107 -5.62 -9.46 -17.95
C LEU A 107 -6.24 -10.41 -19.00
N LYS A 108 -7.51 -10.77 -18.85
CA LYS A 108 -8.24 -11.53 -19.86
C LYS A 108 -8.47 -10.74 -21.15
N LEU A 109 -8.70 -9.42 -21.04
CA LEU A 109 -8.78 -8.53 -22.20
C LEU A 109 -7.43 -8.45 -22.93
N ILE A 110 -6.33 -8.34 -22.19
CA ILE A 110 -4.95 -8.23 -22.68
C ILE A 110 -4.47 -9.55 -23.30
N SER A 111 -4.78 -10.68 -22.67
CA SER A 111 -4.39 -12.02 -23.12
C SER A 111 -5.24 -12.57 -24.26
N GLN A 112 -6.19 -11.78 -24.80
CA GLN A 112 -7.12 -12.22 -25.84
C GLN A 112 -7.92 -13.47 -25.44
N ASN A 113 -8.42 -13.48 -24.20
CA ASN A 113 -9.22 -14.54 -23.58
C ASN A 113 -8.44 -15.84 -23.23
N ASN A 114 -7.10 -15.78 -23.08
CA ASN A 114 -6.35 -16.89 -22.53
C ASN A 114 -6.55 -16.95 -21.00
N ASN A 115 -7.46 -17.82 -20.55
CA ASN A 115 -7.87 -17.90 -19.15
C ASN A 115 -6.72 -18.25 -18.19
N LEU A 116 -5.87 -19.21 -18.57
CA LEU A 116 -4.76 -19.65 -17.71
C LEU A 116 -3.68 -18.58 -17.58
N THR A 117 -3.30 -17.95 -18.69
CA THR A 117 -2.33 -16.84 -18.65
C THR A 117 -2.86 -15.68 -17.83
N SER A 118 -4.16 -15.35 -17.94
CA SER A 118 -4.78 -14.29 -17.12
C SER A 118 -4.78 -14.64 -15.64
N PHE A 119 -5.07 -15.89 -15.31
CA PHE A 119 -5.04 -16.37 -13.93
C PHE A 119 -3.62 -16.30 -13.34
N ILE A 120 -2.60 -16.78 -14.07
CA ILE A 120 -1.20 -16.69 -13.65
C ILE A 120 -0.79 -15.22 -13.43
N GLY A 121 -1.24 -14.32 -14.29
CA GLY A 121 -1.00 -12.88 -14.14
C GLY A 121 -1.58 -12.32 -12.84
N VAL A 122 -2.75 -12.76 -12.39
CA VAL A 122 -3.31 -12.36 -11.08
C VAL A 122 -2.48 -12.92 -9.93
N ILE A 123 -2.06 -14.18 -10.00
CA ILE A 123 -1.21 -14.76 -8.95
C ILE A 123 0.13 -14.01 -8.84
N ILE A 124 0.71 -13.59 -9.97
CA ILE A 124 1.93 -12.75 -9.97
C ILE A 124 1.66 -11.40 -9.29
N LEU A 125 0.53 -10.77 -9.61
CA LEU A 125 0.09 -9.53 -8.97
C LEU A 125 0.00 -9.71 -7.44
N ASP A 126 -0.71 -10.73 -6.98
CA ASP A 126 -0.90 -11.03 -5.57
C ASP A 126 0.42 -11.26 -4.83
N VAL A 127 1.28 -12.13 -5.38
CA VAL A 127 2.57 -12.50 -4.73
C VAL A 127 3.47 -11.28 -4.59
N ILE A 128 3.60 -10.45 -5.64
CA ILE A 128 4.45 -9.25 -5.59
C ILE A 128 3.86 -8.20 -4.65
N SER A 129 2.52 -8.04 -4.63
CA SER A 129 1.84 -7.03 -3.83
C SER A 129 1.62 -7.44 -2.38
N SER A 130 1.81 -8.72 -2.02
CA SER A 130 1.48 -9.28 -0.70
C SER A 130 2.11 -8.54 0.49
N MET A 131 3.25 -7.87 0.27
CA MET A 131 3.91 -7.03 1.29
C MET A 131 3.03 -5.85 1.76
N TYR A 132 2.07 -5.44 0.92
CA TYR A 132 1.15 -4.33 1.17
C TYR A 132 -0.31 -4.78 1.34
N PHE A 133 -0.54 -6.07 1.58
CA PHE A 133 -1.85 -6.57 1.97
C PHE A 133 -2.06 -6.39 3.49
N VAL A 134 -2.08 -5.13 3.88
CA VAL A 134 -2.18 -4.63 5.25
C VAL A 134 -3.37 -3.66 5.37
N THR A 135 -3.75 -3.31 6.58
CA THR A 135 -4.87 -2.39 6.86
C THR A 135 -4.52 -0.92 6.55
N ARG A 136 -4.27 -0.65 5.28
CA ARG A 136 -3.93 0.67 4.71
C ARG A 136 -4.72 0.92 3.42
N PRO A 137 -4.81 2.16 2.89
CA PRO A 137 -5.56 2.49 1.67
C PRO A 137 -4.98 1.95 0.36
N GLN A 138 -3.80 1.31 0.38
CA GLN A 138 -3.09 0.86 -0.82
C GLN A 138 -3.89 -0.10 -1.69
N ILE A 139 -4.72 -0.97 -1.11
CA ILE A 139 -5.51 -1.93 -1.88
C ILE A 139 -6.61 -1.21 -2.65
N SER A 140 -7.30 -0.26 -2.03
CA SER A 140 -8.28 0.61 -2.71
C SER A 140 -7.64 1.35 -3.89
N THR A 141 -6.42 1.88 -3.71
CA THR A 141 -5.63 2.50 -4.79
C THR A 141 -5.34 1.51 -5.93
N MET A 142 -4.93 0.27 -5.61
CA MET A 142 -4.69 -0.76 -6.63
C MET A 142 -5.96 -1.10 -7.42
N ILE A 143 -7.10 -1.20 -6.74
CA ILE A 143 -8.42 -1.40 -7.37
C ILE A 143 -8.69 -0.27 -8.36
N ASN A 144 -8.51 0.98 -7.94
CA ASN A 144 -8.75 2.15 -8.77
C ASN A 144 -7.81 2.18 -9.99
N ILE A 145 -6.52 1.87 -9.83
CA ILE A 145 -5.56 1.79 -10.95
C ILE A 145 -5.95 0.66 -11.93
N LEU A 146 -6.34 -0.50 -11.44
CA LEU A 146 -6.75 -1.64 -12.30
C LEU A 146 -8.03 -1.32 -13.08
N LEU A 147 -9.01 -0.67 -12.44
CA LEU A 147 -10.22 -0.17 -13.12
C LEU A 147 -9.86 0.89 -14.18
N PHE A 148 -8.96 1.79 -13.82
CA PHE A 148 -8.48 2.85 -14.71
C PHE A 148 -7.82 2.24 -15.97
N LEU A 149 -6.89 1.30 -15.78
CA LEU A 149 -6.25 0.57 -16.88
C LEU A 149 -7.26 -0.25 -17.70
N PHE A 150 -8.25 -0.87 -17.05
CA PHE A 150 -9.31 -1.60 -17.75
C PHE A 150 -10.09 -0.69 -18.71
N ILE A 151 -10.44 0.51 -18.26
CA ILE A 151 -11.14 1.51 -19.10
C ILE A 151 -10.23 1.98 -20.25
N LEU A 152 -8.95 2.23 -19.99
CA LEU A 152 -7.99 2.60 -21.02
C LEU A 152 -7.83 1.49 -22.08
N GLU A 153 -7.75 0.22 -21.67
CA GLU A 153 -7.71 -0.92 -22.60
C GLU A 153 -8.99 -1.06 -23.41
N MET A 154 -10.15 -0.88 -22.79
CA MET A 154 -11.45 -0.85 -23.50
C MET A 154 -11.49 0.27 -24.53
N TYR A 155 -10.99 1.45 -24.19
CA TYR A 155 -10.86 2.57 -25.13
C TYR A 155 -9.90 2.24 -26.28
N ALA A 156 -8.71 1.72 -25.97
CA ALA A 156 -7.72 1.37 -26.98
C ALA A 156 -8.22 0.29 -27.97
N LYS A 157 -9.10 -0.60 -27.51
CA LYS A 157 -9.72 -1.67 -28.32
C LYS A 157 -10.86 -1.14 -29.20
N ASN A 158 -11.76 -0.34 -28.62
CA ASN A 158 -13.05 0.02 -29.24
C ASN A 158 -13.07 1.44 -29.82
N ASN A 159 -12.07 2.26 -29.51
CA ASN A 159 -11.98 3.70 -29.87
C ASN A 159 -13.24 4.52 -29.48
N ASN A 160 -13.97 4.08 -28.46
CA ASN A 160 -15.14 4.78 -27.94
C ASN A 160 -14.71 5.74 -26.84
N TYR A 161 -14.55 7.03 -27.17
CA TYR A 161 -14.09 8.05 -26.22
C TYR A 161 -15.05 8.27 -25.04
N LYS A 162 -16.35 7.94 -25.18
CA LYS A 162 -17.34 8.14 -24.11
C LYS A 162 -17.00 7.30 -22.86
N ILE A 163 -16.35 6.15 -23.03
CA ILE A 163 -15.94 5.32 -21.90
C ILE A 163 -14.89 6.00 -21.02
N LEU A 164 -14.11 6.92 -21.56
CA LEU A 164 -13.08 7.64 -20.81
C LEU A 164 -13.66 8.50 -19.69
N PHE A 165 -14.92 8.95 -19.83
CA PHE A 165 -15.58 9.73 -18.77
C PHE A 165 -15.76 8.93 -17.46
N LEU A 166 -15.69 7.58 -17.52
CA LEU A 166 -15.68 6.73 -16.33
C LEU A 166 -14.39 6.87 -15.51
N LEU A 167 -13.34 7.48 -16.07
CA LEU A 167 -12.11 7.78 -15.33
C LEU A 167 -12.29 8.91 -14.31
N LEU A 168 -13.26 9.83 -14.54
CA LEU A 168 -13.50 10.95 -13.64
C LEU A 168 -13.98 10.52 -12.24
N PRO A 169 -15.02 9.68 -12.10
CA PRO A 169 -15.43 9.22 -10.77
C PRO A 169 -14.33 8.41 -10.06
N ILE A 170 -13.49 7.66 -10.79
CA ILE A 170 -12.33 6.97 -10.20
C ILE A 170 -11.31 7.98 -9.69
N SER A 171 -11.04 9.05 -10.45
CA SER A 171 -10.14 10.13 -10.03
C SER A 171 -10.66 10.85 -8.78
N ILE A 172 -11.94 11.19 -8.74
CA ILE A 172 -12.58 11.83 -7.58
C ILE A 172 -12.55 10.90 -6.36
N LEU A 173 -12.77 9.61 -6.56
CA LEU A 173 -12.69 8.63 -5.48
C LEU A 173 -11.26 8.54 -4.93
N GLU A 174 -10.25 8.44 -5.80
CA GLU A 174 -8.84 8.30 -5.39
C GLU A 174 -8.33 9.53 -4.66
N ILE A 175 -8.64 10.76 -5.11
CA ILE A 175 -8.19 11.97 -4.43
C ILE A 175 -8.73 12.09 -2.99
N ASN A 176 -9.87 11.47 -2.70
CA ASN A 176 -10.49 11.45 -1.38
C ASN A 176 -10.08 10.22 -0.54
N LEU A 177 -9.76 9.09 -1.17
CA LEU A 177 -9.27 7.90 -0.49
C LEU A 177 -7.77 8.00 -0.15
N HIS A 178 -6.95 8.55 -1.09
CA HIS A 178 -5.50 8.56 -0.94
C HIS A 178 -4.84 9.65 -1.80
N CYS A 179 -4.98 10.90 -1.41
CA CYS A 179 -4.60 12.05 -2.25
C CYS A 179 -3.11 12.08 -2.63
N SER A 180 -2.21 11.62 -1.75
CA SER A 180 -0.78 11.60 -2.03
C SER A 180 -0.38 10.70 -3.21
N ILE A 181 -1.18 9.68 -3.53
CA ILE A 181 -0.92 8.75 -4.63
C ILE A 181 -1.74 9.07 -5.89
N TRP A 182 -2.70 9.95 -5.81
CA TRP A 182 -3.61 10.29 -6.89
C TRP A 182 -2.90 10.57 -8.25
N TRP A 183 -1.72 11.16 -8.24
CA TRP A 183 -0.91 11.46 -9.44
C TRP A 183 -0.57 10.23 -10.29
N ILE A 184 -0.60 9.03 -9.69
CA ILE A 184 -0.35 7.78 -10.41
C ILE A 184 -1.36 7.54 -11.53
N LEU A 185 -2.61 8.04 -11.40
CA LEU A 185 -3.63 7.90 -12.43
C LEU A 185 -3.21 8.60 -13.73
N LEU A 186 -2.64 9.80 -13.64
CA LEU A 186 -2.11 10.52 -14.81
C LEU A 186 -0.87 9.83 -15.39
N ILE A 187 -0.01 9.27 -14.54
CA ILE A 187 1.15 8.51 -14.98
C ILE A 187 0.73 7.27 -15.78
N MET A 188 -0.39 6.62 -15.40
CA MET A 188 -0.91 5.44 -16.08
C MET A 188 -1.49 5.72 -17.48
N THR A 189 -1.80 6.98 -17.84
CA THR A 189 -2.22 7.34 -19.20
C THR A 189 -1.04 7.51 -20.15
N LEU A 190 0.17 7.85 -19.64
CA LEU A 190 1.35 8.14 -20.45
C LEU A 190 1.73 7.00 -21.42
N PRO A 191 1.72 5.71 -21.03
CA PRO A 191 1.97 4.60 -21.95
C PRO A 191 1.07 4.60 -23.19
N TYR A 192 -0.19 5.01 -23.04
CA TYR A 192 -1.16 5.09 -24.14
C TYR A 192 -0.98 6.34 -25.00
N ILE A 193 -0.61 7.46 -24.40
CA ILE A 193 -0.32 8.71 -25.12
C ILE A 193 0.96 8.56 -25.96
N PHE A 194 2.00 7.95 -25.39
CA PHE A 194 3.31 7.80 -26.02
C PHE A 194 3.44 6.55 -26.91
N GLU A 195 2.39 5.77 -27.10
CA GLU A 195 2.40 4.64 -28.03
C GLU A 195 2.42 5.15 -29.48
N PHE A 196 3.61 5.23 -30.12
CA PHE A 196 3.76 5.74 -31.50
C PHE A 196 3.66 4.63 -32.54
N LYS A 197 2.87 4.86 -33.61
CA LYS A 197 2.64 3.91 -34.71
C LYS A 197 3.89 3.59 -35.51
N LYS A 198 4.86 4.51 -35.57
CA LYS A 198 6.03 4.43 -36.46
C LYS A 198 7.25 3.73 -35.86
N ILE A 199 7.26 3.42 -34.57
CA ILE A 199 8.38 2.72 -33.96
C ILE A 199 8.18 1.23 -34.22
N ASN A 200 8.86 0.74 -35.26
CA ASN A 200 8.96 -0.68 -35.57
C ASN A 200 10.42 -1.08 -35.45
N ILE A 201 10.83 -1.50 -34.28
CA ILE A 201 12.19 -2.03 -34.07
C ILE A 201 12.12 -3.51 -34.44
N HIS A 202 12.31 -3.80 -35.74
CA HIS A 202 12.18 -5.15 -36.30
C HIS A 202 12.97 -6.22 -35.55
N GLN A 203 14.18 -5.89 -35.08
CA GLN A 203 15.01 -6.83 -34.31
C GLN A 203 14.44 -7.20 -32.95
N LEU A 204 13.66 -6.32 -32.32
CA LEU A 204 13.05 -6.55 -31.01
C LEU A 204 11.57 -6.90 -31.10
N GLY A 205 10.96 -6.82 -32.28
CA GLY A 205 9.52 -7.10 -32.47
C GLY A 205 8.60 -6.08 -31.76
N ILE A 206 9.09 -4.86 -31.47
CA ILE A 206 8.31 -3.84 -30.79
C ILE A 206 7.45 -3.10 -31.81
N THR A 207 6.15 -3.04 -31.55
CA THR A 207 5.18 -2.35 -32.44
C THR A 207 4.28 -1.43 -31.62
N GLY A 208 4.01 -0.22 -32.17
CA GLY A 208 2.95 0.64 -31.65
C GLY A 208 1.61 0.28 -32.31
N ASN A 209 0.53 0.42 -31.57
CA ASN A 209 -0.84 0.33 -32.09
C ASN A 209 -1.52 1.69 -31.95
N ASN A 210 -2.11 2.19 -33.03
CA ASN A 210 -2.73 3.52 -33.07
C ASN A 210 -4.19 3.47 -33.55
N ASN A 211 -4.93 2.48 -33.13
CA ASN A 211 -6.33 2.37 -33.52
C ASN A 211 -7.25 3.35 -32.78
N TYR A 212 -6.71 4.13 -31.82
CA TYR A 212 -7.45 5.10 -31.03
C TYR A 212 -6.89 6.52 -31.12
N LYS A 213 -7.73 7.52 -30.87
CA LYS A 213 -7.40 8.95 -30.99
C LYS A 213 -6.81 9.50 -29.68
N LYS A 214 -5.51 9.70 -29.62
CA LYS A 214 -4.77 10.17 -28.44
C LYS A 214 -5.23 11.51 -27.88
N ARG A 215 -5.79 12.41 -28.72
CA ARG A 215 -6.32 13.69 -28.26
C ARG A 215 -7.37 13.56 -27.15
N TYR A 216 -8.18 12.50 -27.18
CA TYR A 216 -9.17 12.28 -26.13
C TYR A 216 -8.55 11.88 -24.80
N LEU A 217 -7.38 11.23 -24.78
CA LEU A 217 -6.62 10.96 -23.57
C LEU A 217 -6.11 12.27 -22.95
N ILE A 218 -5.58 13.19 -23.78
CA ILE A 218 -5.13 14.50 -23.30
C ILE A 218 -6.31 15.32 -22.73
N TYR A 219 -7.46 15.29 -23.39
CA TYR A 219 -8.66 15.98 -22.89
C TYR A 219 -9.15 15.39 -21.56
N ILE A 220 -9.17 14.06 -21.42
CA ILE A 220 -9.60 13.45 -20.19
C ILE A 220 -8.59 13.69 -19.06
N ASP A 221 -7.26 13.68 -19.33
CA ASP A 221 -6.24 14.02 -18.34
C ASP A 221 -6.40 15.44 -17.80
N PHE A 222 -6.73 16.40 -18.68
CA PHE A 222 -7.09 17.74 -18.23
C PHE A 222 -8.33 17.75 -17.32
N LEU A 223 -9.38 17.01 -17.68
CA LEU A 223 -10.56 16.89 -16.83
C LEU A 223 -10.26 16.17 -15.51
N ILE A 224 -9.39 15.18 -15.49
CA ILE A 224 -8.88 14.51 -14.29
C ILE A 224 -8.17 15.52 -13.37
N LEU A 225 -7.30 16.38 -13.95
CA LEU A 225 -6.65 17.45 -13.18
C LEU A 225 -7.67 18.41 -12.55
N VAL A 226 -8.70 18.82 -13.30
CA VAL A 226 -9.77 19.68 -12.76
C VAL A 226 -10.58 18.94 -11.69
N SER A 227 -10.88 17.65 -11.90
CA SER A 227 -11.66 16.86 -10.95
C SER A 227 -10.92 16.61 -9.62
N SER A 228 -9.58 16.75 -9.59
CA SER A 228 -8.81 16.66 -8.34
C SER A 228 -9.17 17.72 -7.31
N LEU A 229 -9.81 18.83 -7.74
CA LEU A 229 -10.30 19.86 -6.82
C LEU A 229 -11.60 19.47 -6.09
N ILE A 230 -12.22 18.35 -6.48
CA ILE A 230 -13.44 17.83 -5.83
C ILE A 230 -13.04 17.01 -4.60
N ASN A 231 -12.57 17.70 -3.59
CA ASN A 231 -12.18 17.17 -2.29
C ASN A 231 -12.30 18.30 -1.22
N PRO A 232 -12.37 17.99 0.07
CA PRO A 232 -12.55 18.99 1.13
C PRO A 232 -11.43 20.04 1.26
N TYR A 233 -10.23 19.74 0.76
CA TYR A 233 -9.05 20.60 0.89
C TYR A 233 -8.67 21.34 -0.41
N GLY A 234 -9.50 21.20 -1.46
CA GLY A 234 -9.27 21.86 -2.75
C GLY A 234 -7.90 21.51 -3.33
N ILE A 235 -7.10 22.52 -3.66
CA ILE A 235 -5.77 22.36 -4.27
C ILE A 235 -4.71 21.76 -3.34
N GLU A 236 -4.91 21.86 -2.02
CA GLU A 236 -3.94 21.34 -1.04
C GLU A 236 -3.79 19.82 -1.13
N ALA A 237 -4.87 19.10 -1.43
CA ALA A 237 -4.85 17.65 -1.56
C ALA A 237 -3.94 17.16 -2.71
N PRO A 238 -4.10 17.58 -3.98
CA PRO A 238 -3.17 17.15 -5.03
C PRO A 238 -1.74 17.67 -4.83
N LEU A 239 -1.53 18.78 -4.14
CA LEU A 239 -0.19 19.30 -3.85
C LEU A 239 0.50 18.62 -2.66
N TYR A 240 -0.22 17.83 -1.86
CA TYR A 240 0.33 17.20 -0.65
C TYR A 240 1.56 16.34 -0.93
N LEU A 241 1.55 15.53 -2.00
CA LEU A 241 2.70 14.72 -2.39
C LEU A 241 3.97 15.56 -2.52
N PHE A 242 3.90 16.69 -3.22
CA PHE A 242 5.07 17.54 -3.46
C PHE A 242 5.56 18.23 -2.19
N LYS A 243 4.66 18.59 -1.28
CA LYS A 243 5.00 19.17 0.02
C LYS A 243 5.68 18.15 0.94
N SER A 244 5.29 16.87 0.86
CA SER A 244 5.88 15.78 1.64
C SER A 244 7.19 15.26 1.08
N MET A 245 7.54 15.58 -0.17
CA MET A 245 8.81 15.17 -0.78
C MET A 245 10.00 15.90 -0.16
N ASN A 246 10.70 15.23 0.75
CA ASN A 246 11.90 15.72 1.39
C ASN A 246 12.99 14.65 1.34
N SER A 247 14.19 15.02 0.88
CA SER A 247 15.29 14.06 0.69
C SER A 247 15.81 13.46 2.00
N SER A 248 15.78 14.20 3.09
CA SER A 248 16.19 13.69 4.41
C SER A 248 15.17 12.70 4.94
N TYR A 249 13.89 13.03 4.80
CA TYR A 249 12.77 12.19 5.19
C TYR A 249 12.78 10.85 4.41
N SER A 250 12.89 10.90 3.08
CA SER A 250 12.88 9.69 2.24
C SER A 250 14.06 8.75 2.52
N LYS A 251 15.23 9.29 2.91
CA LYS A 251 16.40 8.47 3.27
C LYS A 251 16.28 7.80 4.64
N SER A 252 15.46 8.32 5.53
CA SER A 252 15.33 7.82 6.91
C SER A 252 14.28 6.71 7.03
N ILE A 253 13.31 6.65 6.12
CA ILE A 253 12.25 5.64 6.13
C ILE A 253 12.58 4.54 5.12
N THR A 254 12.75 3.31 5.61
CA THR A 254 13.17 2.16 4.81
C THR A 254 12.26 1.91 3.60
N GLU A 255 10.96 2.06 3.75
CA GLU A 255 9.97 1.87 2.68
C GLU A 255 10.12 2.89 1.54
N LEU A 256 10.62 4.10 1.84
CA LEU A 256 10.80 5.18 0.87
C LEU A 256 12.15 5.12 0.15
N GLN A 257 13.06 4.27 0.61
CA GLN A 257 14.36 4.10 -0.02
C GLN A 257 14.25 3.27 -1.30
N SER A 258 15.24 3.43 -2.18
CA SER A 258 15.44 2.55 -3.32
C SER A 258 15.69 1.11 -2.84
N PRO A 259 15.00 0.10 -3.36
CA PRO A 259 15.17 -1.26 -2.91
C PRO A 259 16.56 -1.82 -3.27
N ALA A 260 17.24 -2.41 -2.30
CA ALA A 260 18.45 -3.19 -2.58
C ALA A 260 18.11 -4.46 -3.38
N PHE A 261 19.01 -4.91 -4.26
CA PHE A 261 18.79 -6.13 -5.05
C PHE A 261 18.60 -7.40 -4.19
N ALA A 262 19.18 -7.45 -3.01
CA ALA A 262 18.98 -8.55 -2.06
C ALA A 262 17.64 -8.45 -1.28
N SER A 263 16.91 -7.35 -1.40
CA SER A 263 15.59 -7.21 -0.78
C SER A 263 14.54 -8.02 -1.55
N LYS A 264 13.38 -8.27 -0.92
CA LYS A 264 12.23 -8.90 -1.59
C LYS A 264 11.83 -8.18 -2.88
N CYS A 265 11.81 -6.85 -2.86
CA CYS A 265 11.50 -6.03 -4.04
C CYS A 265 12.54 -6.22 -5.16
N GLY A 266 13.84 -6.25 -4.82
CA GLY A 266 14.92 -6.51 -5.77
C GLY A 266 14.81 -7.90 -6.38
N LEU A 267 14.51 -8.92 -5.56
CA LEU A 267 14.28 -10.29 -6.05
C LEU A 267 13.09 -10.36 -7.03
N TYR A 268 12.00 -9.64 -6.79
CA TYR A 268 10.88 -9.59 -7.73
C TYR A 268 11.27 -8.97 -9.08
N ILE A 269 12.11 -7.93 -9.08
CA ILE A 269 12.64 -7.35 -10.32
C ILE A 269 13.46 -8.41 -11.07
N ILE A 270 14.40 -9.07 -10.39
CA ILE A 270 15.25 -10.10 -11.00
C ILE A 270 14.41 -11.24 -11.57
N LEU A 271 13.41 -11.73 -10.84
CA LEU A 271 12.53 -12.80 -11.29
C LEU A 271 11.71 -12.39 -12.53
N VAL A 272 11.09 -11.20 -12.53
CA VAL A 272 10.29 -10.72 -13.66
C VAL A 272 11.16 -10.58 -14.91
N PHE A 273 12.29 -9.88 -14.82
CA PHE A 273 13.16 -9.71 -15.98
C PHE A 273 13.83 -11.02 -16.39
N GLY A 274 14.17 -11.92 -15.45
CA GLY A 274 14.68 -13.25 -15.73
C GLY A 274 13.70 -14.09 -16.55
N ILE A 275 12.42 -14.12 -16.18
CA ILE A 275 11.35 -14.79 -16.94
C ILE A 275 11.26 -14.23 -18.37
N LEU A 276 11.36 -12.92 -18.53
CA LEU A 276 11.28 -12.28 -19.85
C LEU A 276 12.49 -12.59 -20.74
N ILE A 277 13.68 -12.63 -20.16
CA ILE A 277 14.93 -13.01 -20.84
C ILE A 277 14.87 -14.49 -21.27
N ILE A 278 14.51 -15.40 -20.36
CA ILE A 278 14.37 -16.83 -20.66
C ILE A 278 13.36 -17.04 -21.79
N ARG A 279 12.19 -16.37 -21.71
CA ARG A 279 11.19 -16.41 -22.79
C ARG A 279 11.80 -15.93 -24.11
N ARG A 280 12.56 -14.86 -24.14
CA ARG A 280 13.18 -14.34 -25.37
C ARG A 280 14.19 -15.30 -25.96
N ILE A 281 15.03 -15.91 -25.14
CA ILE A 281 15.99 -16.94 -25.53
C ILE A 281 15.26 -18.13 -26.13
N TYR A 282 14.19 -18.64 -25.46
CA TYR A 282 13.39 -19.76 -25.92
C TYR A 282 12.77 -19.51 -27.31
N ILE A 283 12.19 -18.33 -27.53
CA ILE A 283 11.60 -17.95 -28.83
C ILE A 283 12.65 -17.93 -29.93
N ASN A 284 13.82 -17.38 -29.65
CA ASN A 284 14.91 -17.30 -30.63
C ASN A 284 15.45 -18.69 -30.97
N TYR A 285 15.56 -19.58 -29.98
CA TYR A 285 16.07 -20.93 -30.16
C TYR A 285 15.07 -21.85 -30.88
N SER A 286 13.80 -21.80 -30.50
CA SER A 286 12.77 -22.70 -31.01
C SER A 286 12.32 -22.39 -32.43
N LYS A 287 12.78 -21.27 -33.06
CA LYS A 287 12.30 -20.78 -34.37
C LYS A 287 10.77 -20.79 -34.54
N THR A 288 10.04 -20.79 -33.41
CA THR A 288 8.59 -20.82 -33.41
C THR A 288 8.05 -19.52 -33.97
N CYS A 289 7.03 -19.61 -34.86
CA CYS A 289 6.33 -18.45 -35.41
C CYS A 289 5.46 -17.73 -34.36
N PHE A 290 5.90 -17.65 -33.10
CA PHE A 290 5.24 -16.81 -32.14
C PHE A 290 5.31 -15.36 -32.63
N ASN A 291 4.16 -14.70 -32.62
CA ASN A 291 4.07 -13.30 -32.98
C ASN A 291 4.87 -12.49 -31.95
N ASN A 292 6.14 -12.22 -32.25
CA ASN A 292 7.09 -11.53 -31.35
C ASN A 292 6.75 -10.05 -31.16
N LYS A 293 5.57 -9.60 -31.63
CA LYS A 293 5.17 -8.20 -31.55
C LYS A 293 4.84 -7.84 -30.11
N ILE A 294 5.66 -7.01 -29.52
CA ILE A 294 5.42 -6.43 -28.19
C ILE A 294 4.75 -5.06 -28.41
N GLN A 295 3.58 -4.85 -27.84
CA GLN A 295 2.95 -3.53 -27.85
C GLN A 295 3.70 -2.57 -26.93
N LEU A 296 4.04 -1.41 -27.48
CA LEU A 296 4.89 -0.42 -26.85
C LEU A 296 4.31 0.10 -25.52
N ARG A 297 2.97 0.25 -25.42
CA ARG A 297 2.32 0.71 -24.19
C ARG A 297 2.55 -0.22 -22.99
N TYR A 298 2.56 -1.55 -23.20
CA TYR A 298 2.81 -2.49 -22.10
C TYR A 298 4.28 -2.49 -21.67
N LEU A 299 5.19 -2.30 -22.62
CA LEU A 299 6.61 -2.11 -22.32
C LEU A 299 6.82 -0.82 -21.52
N TYR A 300 6.21 0.28 -21.92
CA TYR A 300 6.27 1.55 -21.19
C TYR A 300 5.67 1.45 -19.80
N LEU A 301 4.56 0.71 -19.64
CA LEU A 301 3.95 0.47 -18.34
C LEU A 301 4.91 -0.29 -17.42
N LEU A 302 5.53 -1.38 -17.89
CA LEU A 302 6.53 -2.12 -17.11
C LEU A 302 7.73 -1.25 -16.76
N LEU A 303 8.33 -0.58 -17.74
CA LEU A 303 9.53 0.24 -17.51
C LEU A 303 9.23 1.43 -16.59
N GLY A 304 8.11 2.13 -16.79
CA GLY A 304 7.69 3.24 -15.95
C GLY A 304 7.47 2.82 -14.50
N THR A 305 6.75 1.71 -14.28
CA THR A 305 6.53 1.19 -12.93
C THR A 305 7.80 0.62 -12.29
N THR A 306 8.74 0.10 -13.08
CA THR A 306 10.08 -0.29 -12.61
C THR A 306 10.89 0.92 -12.15
N ILE A 307 10.87 2.02 -12.89
CA ILE A 307 11.53 3.29 -12.49
C ILE A 307 10.92 3.81 -11.18
N LEU A 308 9.59 3.77 -11.04
CA LEU A 308 8.93 4.15 -9.80
C LEU A 308 9.37 3.26 -8.62
N LEU A 309 9.52 1.96 -8.83
CA LEU A 309 10.02 1.04 -7.80
C LEU A 309 11.46 1.35 -7.40
N PHE A 310 12.35 1.64 -8.36
CA PHE A 310 13.73 2.06 -8.05
C PHE A 310 13.79 3.39 -7.30
N ASN A 311 12.81 4.27 -7.49
CA ASN A 311 12.73 5.50 -6.74
C ASN A 311 12.29 5.29 -5.29
N SER A 312 11.39 4.34 -5.04
CA SER A 312 10.90 4.00 -3.69
C SER A 312 10.36 2.57 -3.63
N GLY A 313 10.78 1.78 -2.62
CA GLY A 313 10.30 0.42 -2.36
C GLY A 313 8.77 0.34 -2.19
N ARG A 314 8.14 1.40 -1.70
CA ARG A 314 6.68 1.51 -1.55
C ARG A 314 5.93 1.35 -2.89
N ASN A 315 6.59 1.65 -4.02
CA ASN A 315 5.99 1.53 -5.35
C ASN A 315 5.97 0.09 -5.92
N VAL A 316 6.32 -0.93 -5.12
CA VAL A 316 6.29 -2.34 -5.55
C VAL A 316 4.90 -2.78 -6.03
N THR A 317 3.83 -2.22 -5.50
CA THR A 317 2.45 -2.50 -5.93
C THR A 317 2.18 -2.03 -7.36
N PHE A 318 2.73 -0.88 -7.76
CA PHE A 318 2.64 -0.39 -9.14
C PHE A 318 3.48 -1.26 -10.09
N PHE A 319 4.67 -1.66 -9.65
CA PHE A 319 5.50 -2.61 -10.38
C PHE A 319 4.78 -3.96 -10.56
N ALA A 320 4.07 -4.46 -9.54
CA ALA A 320 3.28 -5.67 -9.63
C ALA A 320 2.20 -5.59 -10.74
N ILE A 321 1.51 -4.45 -10.84
CA ILE A 321 0.54 -4.19 -11.91
C ILE A 321 1.24 -4.19 -13.28
N GLY A 322 2.33 -3.45 -13.44
CA GLY A 322 3.09 -3.38 -14.70
C GLY A 322 3.64 -4.75 -15.12
N ALA A 323 4.20 -5.50 -14.18
CA ALA A 323 4.74 -6.84 -14.39
C ALA A 323 3.64 -7.84 -14.80
N SER A 324 2.52 -7.88 -14.07
CA SER A 324 1.40 -8.78 -14.36
C SER A 324 0.81 -8.52 -15.74
N VAL A 325 0.61 -7.25 -16.11
CA VAL A 325 0.11 -6.84 -17.43
C VAL A 325 1.10 -7.27 -18.52
N TYR A 326 2.39 -6.95 -18.37
CA TYR A 326 3.38 -7.22 -19.40
C TYR A 326 3.64 -8.73 -19.57
N ILE A 327 3.77 -9.49 -18.49
CA ILE A 327 3.94 -10.95 -18.53
C ILE A 327 2.71 -11.58 -19.19
N THR A 328 1.51 -11.21 -18.78
CA THR A 328 0.26 -11.71 -19.37
C THR A 328 0.21 -11.46 -20.88
N TYR A 329 0.58 -10.26 -21.32
CA TYR A 329 0.65 -9.95 -22.74
C TYR A 329 1.69 -10.82 -23.47
N CYS A 330 2.88 -10.98 -22.90
CA CYS A 330 3.95 -11.78 -23.48
C CYS A 330 3.59 -13.26 -23.65
N PHE A 331 2.79 -13.82 -22.74
CA PHE A 331 2.41 -15.24 -22.74
C PHE A 331 1.01 -15.51 -23.32
N LYS A 332 0.34 -14.52 -23.91
CA LYS A 332 -1.04 -14.63 -24.43
C LYS A 332 -1.27 -15.75 -25.44
N GLU A 333 -0.27 -16.04 -26.29
CA GLU A 333 -0.34 -17.07 -27.36
C GLU A 333 0.19 -18.45 -26.92
N VAL A 334 0.67 -18.58 -25.68
CA VAL A 334 1.21 -19.83 -25.18
C VAL A 334 0.08 -20.87 -25.06
N LYS A 335 0.29 -22.01 -25.69
CA LYS A 335 -0.56 -23.21 -25.55
C LYS A 335 0.07 -24.09 -24.47
N TYR A 336 -0.61 -24.22 -23.35
CA TYR A 336 -0.13 -25.04 -22.26
C TYR A 336 -0.42 -26.53 -22.52
N ASN A 337 0.52 -27.40 -22.16
CA ASN A 337 0.35 -28.85 -22.23
C ASN A 337 -0.78 -29.30 -21.26
N GLU A 338 -1.49 -30.34 -21.61
CA GLU A 338 -2.58 -30.92 -20.82
C GLU A 338 -2.10 -31.33 -19.42
N PHE A 339 -0.90 -31.88 -19.29
CA PHE A 339 -0.28 -32.24 -18.02
C PHE A 339 -0.11 -31.01 -17.12
N ILE A 340 0.43 -29.91 -17.68
CA ILE A 340 0.62 -28.65 -16.94
C ILE A 340 -0.72 -28.11 -16.46
N CYS A 341 -1.76 -28.13 -17.32
CA CYS A 341 -3.09 -27.66 -16.96
C CYS A 341 -3.70 -28.51 -15.82
N LYS A 342 -3.57 -29.83 -15.86
CA LYS A 342 -4.05 -30.72 -14.80
C LYS A 342 -3.29 -30.52 -13.50
N LEU A 343 -1.95 -30.41 -13.56
CA LEU A 343 -1.11 -30.15 -12.38
C LEU A 343 -1.49 -28.83 -11.72
N MET A 344 -1.64 -27.76 -12.50
CA MET A 344 -2.07 -26.46 -11.99
C MET A 344 -3.46 -26.53 -11.32
N LEU A 345 -4.41 -27.26 -11.91
CA LEU A 345 -5.73 -27.46 -11.30
C LEU A 345 -5.63 -28.17 -9.95
N ILE A 346 -4.83 -29.21 -9.85
CA ILE A 346 -4.61 -29.95 -8.58
C ILE A 346 -4.01 -29.00 -7.53
N ILE A 347 -2.94 -28.27 -7.86
CA ILE A 347 -2.29 -27.34 -6.96
C ILE A 347 -3.27 -26.26 -6.50
N CYS A 348 -4.01 -25.63 -7.42
CA CYS A 348 -5.01 -24.61 -7.10
C CYS A 348 -6.13 -25.15 -6.21
N THR A 349 -6.58 -26.38 -6.45
CA THR A 349 -7.61 -27.01 -5.61
C THR A 349 -7.11 -27.24 -4.18
N VAL A 350 -5.90 -27.78 -4.03
CA VAL A 350 -5.28 -28.03 -2.70
C VAL A 350 -5.09 -26.70 -1.95
N ILE A 351 -4.53 -25.68 -2.61
CA ILE A 351 -4.33 -24.35 -2.02
C ILE A 351 -5.67 -23.75 -1.60
N SER A 352 -6.70 -23.82 -2.46
CA SER A 352 -8.02 -23.25 -2.16
C SER A 352 -8.70 -23.94 -0.98
N ILE A 353 -8.63 -25.27 -0.90
CA ILE A 353 -9.20 -26.02 0.23
C ILE A 353 -8.45 -25.68 1.52
N TYR A 354 -7.13 -25.68 1.48
CA TYR A 354 -6.31 -25.31 2.64
C TYR A 354 -6.60 -23.88 3.11
N SER A 355 -6.66 -22.91 2.19
CA SER A 355 -6.98 -21.52 2.52
C SER A 355 -8.37 -21.37 3.10
N ALA A 356 -9.37 -22.04 2.55
CA ALA A 356 -10.73 -22.02 3.08
C ALA A 356 -10.80 -22.62 4.49
N ALA A 357 -10.12 -23.74 4.73
CA ALA A 357 -10.02 -24.35 6.05
C ALA A 357 -9.34 -23.42 7.07
N MET A 358 -8.25 -22.75 6.66
CA MET A 358 -7.55 -21.77 7.51
C MET A 358 -8.42 -20.54 7.80
N LEU A 359 -9.19 -20.04 6.82
CA LEU A 359 -10.13 -18.94 7.02
C LEU A 359 -11.17 -19.32 8.09
N VAL A 360 -11.80 -20.48 7.95
CA VAL A 360 -12.78 -20.99 8.93
C VAL A 360 -12.14 -21.17 10.30
N TYR A 361 -10.96 -21.79 10.37
CA TYR A 361 -10.23 -22.01 11.60
C TYR A 361 -9.90 -20.69 12.34
N CYS A 362 -9.35 -19.70 11.62
CA CYS A 362 -9.02 -18.39 12.17
C CYS A 362 -10.28 -17.65 12.64
N THR A 363 -11.39 -17.76 11.90
CA THR A 363 -12.64 -17.08 12.23
C THR A 363 -13.29 -17.70 13.48
N VAL A 364 -13.37 -19.03 13.56
CA VAL A 364 -13.99 -19.75 14.68
C VAL A 364 -13.20 -19.57 15.98
N ASN A 365 -11.87 -19.55 15.90
CA ASN A 365 -11.02 -19.45 17.08
C ASN A 365 -10.60 -18.00 17.41
N ASN A 366 -11.13 -16.99 16.72
CA ASN A 366 -10.75 -15.57 16.86
C ASN A 366 -9.24 -15.32 16.77
N LEU A 367 -8.53 -16.11 15.96
CA LEU A 367 -7.06 -16.04 15.85
C LEU A 367 -6.57 -14.76 15.14
N PHE A 368 -7.44 -14.01 14.48
CA PHE A 368 -7.12 -12.65 14.02
C PHE A 368 -6.71 -11.73 15.18
N ILE A 369 -7.32 -11.90 16.34
CA ILE A 369 -7.01 -11.13 17.56
C ILE A 369 -5.70 -11.62 18.20
N THR A 370 -5.44 -12.94 18.19
CA THR A 370 -4.25 -13.52 18.85
C THR A 370 -2.96 -13.33 18.06
N GLU A 371 -3.01 -13.29 16.72
CA GLU A 371 -1.85 -13.01 15.87
C GLU A 371 -1.49 -11.51 15.84
N THR A 372 -2.45 -10.62 16.07
CA THR A 372 -2.20 -9.17 16.24
C THR A 372 -1.43 -8.86 17.52
N ASN A 373 -1.42 -9.78 18.45
CA ASN A 373 -1.14 -9.48 19.83
C ASN A 373 0.33 -9.40 20.25
N ASN A 374 1.30 -9.86 19.44
CA ASN A 374 2.66 -9.89 19.98
C ASN A 374 3.28 -8.50 20.18
N ARG A 375 3.00 -7.51 19.30
CA ARG A 375 3.47 -6.14 19.49
C ARG A 375 2.51 -5.33 20.36
N TYR A 376 1.22 -5.39 20.06
CA TYR A 376 0.22 -4.56 20.72
C TYR A 376 -0.22 -5.12 22.06
N SER A 377 0.00 -6.39 22.40
CA SER A 377 -0.18 -6.89 23.76
C SER A 377 0.77 -6.26 24.75
N ASP A 378 2.07 -6.17 24.37
CA ASP A 378 3.09 -5.59 25.23
C ASP A 378 2.87 -4.10 25.47
N ILE A 379 2.55 -3.33 24.40
CA ILE A 379 2.26 -1.90 24.55
C ILE A 379 0.90 -1.66 25.23
N ASN A 380 -0.09 -2.52 25.00
CA ASN A 380 -1.41 -2.41 25.64
C ASN A 380 -1.32 -2.58 27.16
N ASP A 381 -0.53 -3.52 27.66
CA ASP A 381 -0.29 -3.71 29.08
C ASP A 381 0.13 -2.39 29.76
N ILE A 382 1.13 -1.74 29.19
CA ILE A 382 1.63 -0.44 29.72
C ILE A 382 0.60 0.67 29.49
N THR A 383 -0.10 0.69 28.37
CA THR A 383 -1.15 1.68 28.09
C THR A 383 -2.29 1.58 29.12
N GLN A 384 -2.70 0.36 29.48
CA GLN A 384 -3.72 0.16 30.52
C GLN A 384 -3.21 0.61 31.91
N TYR A 385 -1.94 0.36 32.22
CA TYR A 385 -1.34 0.90 33.43
C TYR A 385 -1.41 2.43 33.46
N MET A 386 -1.05 3.12 32.37
CA MET A 386 -1.13 4.58 32.25
C MET A 386 -2.58 5.07 32.40
N LEU A 387 -3.55 4.43 31.74
CA LEU A 387 -4.98 4.79 31.82
C LEU A 387 -5.55 4.64 33.22
N ASN A 388 -5.08 3.65 33.98
CA ASN A 388 -5.53 3.44 35.37
C ASN A 388 -4.97 4.50 36.33
N ASN A 389 -3.86 5.16 35.97
CA ASN A 389 -3.21 6.18 36.81
C ASN A 389 -3.53 7.61 36.38
N GLU A 390 -4.12 7.81 35.19
CA GLU A 390 -4.39 9.14 34.62
C GLU A 390 -5.89 9.37 34.45
N THR A 391 -6.38 10.43 35.07
CA THR A 391 -7.80 10.83 34.96
C THR A 391 -8.12 11.54 33.65
N ASN A 392 -7.12 12.20 33.03
CA ASN A 392 -7.28 12.94 31.79
C ASN A 392 -6.11 12.70 30.82
N PRO A 393 -6.14 11.61 30.03
CA PRO A 393 -5.07 11.26 29.09
C PRO A 393 -4.74 12.38 28.08
N SER A 394 -5.71 13.25 27.73
CA SER A 394 -5.52 14.30 26.73
C SER A 394 -4.58 15.46 27.19
N GLN A 395 -4.27 15.52 28.47
CA GLN A 395 -3.29 16.46 29.02
C GLN A 395 -1.91 15.84 29.23
N VAL A 396 -1.80 14.53 29.06
CA VAL A 396 -0.58 13.76 29.32
C VAL A 396 0.29 13.74 28.07
N LYS A 397 1.52 14.25 28.21
CA LYS A 397 2.54 14.25 27.15
C LYS A 397 3.43 13.03 27.27
N VAL A 398 3.53 12.26 26.19
CA VAL A 398 4.29 11.02 26.15
C VAL A 398 5.41 11.10 25.12
N TYR A 399 6.64 10.79 25.57
CA TYR A 399 7.74 10.49 24.67
C TYR A 399 7.70 8.99 24.33
N THR A 400 7.63 8.68 23.05
CA THR A 400 7.65 7.29 22.56
C THR A 400 8.19 7.23 21.14
N SER A 401 8.35 6.01 20.60
CA SER A 401 8.76 5.79 19.22
C SER A 401 7.66 6.22 18.23
N PHE A 402 8.04 6.59 17.01
CA PHE A 402 7.06 6.95 15.97
C PHE A 402 6.10 5.81 15.63
N ASN A 403 6.53 4.54 15.79
CA ASN A 403 5.67 3.39 15.52
C ASN A 403 4.60 3.15 16.59
N ASP A 404 4.80 3.68 17.79
CA ASP A 404 3.95 3.41 18.95
C ASP A 404 3.03 4.59 19.29
N GLY A 405 3.43 5.82 18.87
CA GLY A 405 2.70 7.05 19.19
C GLY A 405 1.24 7.02 18.76
N ALA A 406 0.96 6.59 17.52
CA ALA A 406 -0.42 6.53 17.03
C ALA A 406 -1.33 5.59 17.84
N TYR A 407 -0.77 4.52 18.43
CA TYR A 407 -1.50 3.64 19.34
C TYR A 407 -1.89 4.36 20.63
N LEU A 408 -0.97 5.07 21.25
CA LEU A 408 -1.24 5.84 22.48
C LEU A 408 -2.22 6.99 22.22
N GLU A 409 -2.09 7.68 21.09
CA GLU A 409 -3.01 8.74 20.67
C GLU A 409 -4.43 8.22 20.44
N PHE A 410 -4.57 6.99 19.98
CA PHE A 410 -5.88 6.35 19.90
C PHE A 410 -6.55 6.20 21.28
N TYR A 411 -5.78 6.04 22.34
CA TYR A 411 -6.25 6.04 23.74
C TYR A 411 -6.33 7.43 24.38
N GLY A 412 -6.01 8.48 23.62
CA GLY A 412 -6.21 9.87 24.03
C GLY A 412 -4.96 10.59 24.54
N PHE A 413 -3.82 9.91 24.66
CA PHE A 413 -2.56 10.54 25.08
C PHE A 413 -2.03 11.47 23.97
N LYS A 414 -1.17 12.43 24.35
CA LYS A 414 -0.49 13.33 23.43
C LYS A 414 0.96 12.88 23.23
N CYS A 415 1.31 12.43 22.01
CA CYS A 415 2.65 11.92 21.72
C CYS A 415 3.55 12.96 21.07
N TYR A 416 4.87 12.83 21.28
CA TYR A 416 5.87 13.65 20.61
C TYR A 416 5.97 13.33 19.13
N LEU A 417 5.88 12.02 18.78
CA LEU A 417 5.93 11.50 17.43
C LEU A 417 4.87 10.42 17.24
N ASP A 418 4.40 10.28 16.02
CA ASP A 418 3.52 9.19 15.58
C ASP A 418 3.93 8.68 14.19
N ALA A 419 3.18 7.70 13.67
CA ALA A 419 3.45 7.06 12.38
C ALA A 419 3.35 8.03 11.18
N ARG A 420 2.75 9.22 11.34
CA ARG A 420 2.66 10.27 10.32
C ARG A 420 3.91 11.16 10.34
N MET A 421 5.09 10.57 10.17
CA MET A 421 6.35 11.31 10.28
C MET A 421 6.45 12.53 9.35
N GLU A 422 5.68 12.57 8.25
CA GLU A 422 5.64 13.71 7.32
C GLU A 422 5.10 15.00 7.98
N ILE A 423 4.21 14.92 8.98
CA ILE A 423 3.71 16.09 9.69
C ILE A 423 4.80 16.77 10.55
N MET A 424 5.86 16.04 10.85
CA MET A 424 7.02 16.56 11.57
C MET A 424 7.94 17.42 10.70
N LEU A 425 7.69 17.45 9.37
CA LEU A 425 8.43 18.29 8.42
C LEU A 425 7.88 19.73 8.42
N LYS A 426 8.76 20.72 8.47
CA LYS A 426 8.38 22.13 8.34
C LYS A 426 7.62 22.44 7.06
N SER A 427 7.89 21.72 5.95
CA SER A 427 7.19 21.88 4.68
C SER A 427 5.70 21.52 4.75
N ILE A 428 5.30 20.67 5.68
CA ILE A 428 3.91 20.24 5.92
C ILE A 428 3.30 21.09 7.03
N ASN A 429 3.92 21.10 8.22
CA ASN A 429 3.34 21.71 9.43
C ASN A 429 3.44 23.24 9.47
N GLN A 430 4.26 23.86 8.62
CA GLN A 430 4.51 25.30 8.49
C GLN A 430 5.07 25.98 9.76
N GLN A 431 5.54 25.19 10.73
CA GLN A 431 6.08 25.67 12.00
C GLN A 431 7.54 25.23 12.20
N ASN A 432 7.75 24.08 12.83
CA ASN A 432 9.06 23.59 13.25
C ASN A 432 9.44 22.30 12.53
N ASP A 433 10.72 22.11 12.29
CA ASP A 433 11.26 20.85 11.74
C ASP A 433 11.56 19.85 12.88
N ILE A 434 10.50 19.22 13.39
CA ILE A 434 10.60 18.24 14.47
C ILE A 434 11.33 16.99 13.99
N PHE A 435 11.21 16.64 12.70
CA PHE A 435 11.93 15.52 12.13
C PHE A 435 13.45 15.70 12.26
N ASN A 436 13.96 16.88 11.95
CA ASN A 436 15.38 17.21 12.08
C ASN A 436 15.79 17.30 13.56
N GLU A 437 14.95 17.85 14.43
CA GLU A 437 15.17 17.89 15.89
C GLU A 437 15.34 16.47 16.44
N TYR A 438 14.40 15.58 16.15
CA TYR A 438 14.49 14.16 16.56
C TYR A 438 15.73 13.46 16.01
N GLY A 439 16.03 13.67 14.73
CA GLY A 439 17.22 13.09 14.11
C GLY A 439 18.52 13.55 14.76
N LYS A 440 18.65 14.85 15.06
CA LYS A 440 19.81 15.41 15.76
C LYS A 440 19.93 14.88 17.19
N MET A 441 18.83 14.84 17.93
CA MET A 441 18.78 14.28 19.28
C MET A 441 19.37 12.86 19.30
N ARG A 442 18.92 11.98 18.41
CA ARG A 442 19.39 10.59 18.35
C ARG A 442 20.82 10.43 17.83
N TYR A 443 21.24 11.30 16.90
CA TYR A 443 22.59 11.24 16.34
C TYR A 443 23.65 11.74 17.32
N TYR A 444 23.40 12.87 17.99
CA TYR A 444 24.36 13.50 18.92
C TYR A 444 24.15 13.10 20.38
N GLY A 445 23.06 12.41 20.72
CA GLY A 445 22.74 12.02 22.09
C GLY A 445 22.23 13.16 22.97
N ASN A 446 21.77 14.28 22.38
CA ASN A 446 21.29 15.48 23.10
C ASN A 446 19.85 15.32 23.59
N TYR A 447 19.55 14.21 24.28
CA TYR A 447 18.20 13.92 24.78
C TYR A 447 17.69 14.97 25.78
N LYS A 448 18.58 15.49 26.64
CA LYS A 448 18.23 16.43 27.65
C LYS A 448 17.54 17.69 27.11
N ASP A 449 18.05 18.25 26.00
CA ASP A 449 17.52 19.48 25.41
C ASP A 449 16.06 19.31 24.96
N VAL A 450 15.73 18.15 24.38
CA VAL A 450 14.37 17.82 23.93
C VAL A 450 13.47 17.49 25.12
N PHE A 451 13.97 16.69 26.08
CA PHE A 451 13.17 16.30 27.25
C PHE A 451 12.84 17.47 28.18
N ASP A 452 13.76 18.41 28.37
CA ASP A 452 13.50 19.60 29.12
C ASP A 452 12.58 20.59 28.36
N LYS A 453 12.69 20.66 27.03
CA LYS A 453 11.87 21.54 26.18
C LYS A 453 10.37 21.17 26.20
N TYR A 454 10.05 19.89 26.11
CA TYR A 454 8.67 19.47 25.97
C TYR A 454 7.99 19.04 27.25
N ASP A 455 8.74 18.84 28.33
CA ASP A 455 8.26 18.48 29.66
C ASP A 455 7.29 17.30 29.65
N PHE A 456 7.81 16.12 29.29
CA PHE A 456 7.02 14.89 29.18
C PHE A 456 6.61 14.36 30.55
N ASN A 457 5.38 13.87 30.66
CA ASN A 457 4.89 13.16 31.85
C ASN A 457 5.41 11.73 31.88
N TYR A 458 5.40 11.04 30.72
CA TYR A 458 5.81 9.66 30.57
C TYR A 458 6.81 9.49 29.43
N PHE A 459 7.68 8.49 29.62
CA PHE A 459 8.63 8.02 28.63
C PHE A 459 8.36 6.52 28.41
N LEU A 460 7.62 6.18 27.36
CA LEU A 460 7.36 4.79 26.97
C LEU A 460 8.37 4.38 25.91
N ILE A 461 9.27 3.47 26.25
CA ILE A 461 10.46 3.18 25.43
C ILE A 461 10.63 1.68 25.26
N GLU A 462 10.90 1.27 24.03
CA GLU A 462 11.28 -0.09 23.69
C GLU A 462 12.72 -0.37 24.21
N LYS A 463 12.93 -1.48 24.94
CA LYS A 463 14.19 -1.78 25.64
C LYS A 463 15.41 -2.01 24.73
N ASN A 464 15.17 -2.23 23.41
CA ASN A 464 16.23 -2.50 22.43
C ASN A 464 16.75 -1.25 21.71
N ILE A 465 16.31 -0.04 22.10
CA ILE A 465 16.74 1.21 21.46
C ILE A 465 17.65 2.05 22.37
N LYS A 466 18.46 2.92 21.75
CA LYS A 466 19.44 3.76 22.47
C LYS A 466 18.80 4.70 23.50
N ASP A 467 17.59 5.13 23.26
CA ASP A 467 16.82 6.02 24.13
C ASP A 467 16.59 5.39 25.51
N TYR A 468 16.39 4.05 25.55
CA TYR A 468 16.27 3.29 26.80
C TYR A 468 17.54 3.35 27.65
N GLU A 469 18.72 3.14 27.04
CA GLU A 469 20.00 3.20 27.75
C GLU A 469 20.26 4.58 28.33
N TYR A 470 19.88 5.64 27.62
CA TYR A 470 20.00 7.02 28.13
C TYR A 470 19.16 7.21 29.40
N ILE A 471 17.87 6.88 29.35
CA ILE A 471 16.93 7.16 30.46
C ILE A 471 17.19 6.25 31.65
N LYS A 472 17.52 4.98 31.44
CA LYS A 472 17.74 4.00 32.49
C LYS A 472 18.84 4.39 33.47
N TYR A 473 19.88 5.10 33.01
CA TYR A 473 21.02 5.51 33.82
C TYR A 473 20.94 6.95 34.33
N ASP A 474 19.91 7.70 33.93
CA ASP A 474 19.71 9.07 34.42
C ASP A 474 18.80 9.05 35.66
N SER A 475 19.37 9.49 36.82
CA SER A 475 18.66 9.53 38.11
C SER A 475 17.42 10.43 38.13
N LYS A 476 17.24 11.27 37.09
CA LYS A 476 16.06 12.12 36.93
C LYS A 476 14.80 11.34 36.53
N TYR A 477 14.95 10.09 36.16
CA TYR A 477 13.84 9.26 35.69
C TYR A 477 13.68 8.05 36.59
N GLU A 478 12.45 7.74 36.96
CA GLU A 478 12.05 6.60 37.76
C GLU A 478 11.28 5.60 36.92
N LEU A 479 11.67 4.32 36.96
CA LEU A 479 10.94 3.24 36.34
C LEU A 479 9.64 2.97 37.11
N LYS A 480 8.49 3.08 36.44
CA LYS A 480 7.17 2.82 37.04
C LYS A 480 6.56 1.49 36.67
N HIS A 481 6.73 1.07 35.42
CA HIS A 481 6.23 -0.20 34.92
C HIS A 481 7.11 -0.72 33.80
N GLU A 482 7.23 -2.03 33.67
CA GLU A 482 7.95 -2.64 32.57
C GLU A 482 7.41 -4.04 32.24
N ASN A 483 7.60 -4.46 31.00
CA ASN A 483 7.42 -5.83 30.56
C ASN A 483 8.64 -6.31 29.76
N ASN A 484 8.52 -7.44 29.05
CA ASN A 484 9.63 -8.00 28.32
C ASN A 484 10.21 -7.06 27.25
N LYS A 485 9.39 -6.18 26.67
CA LYS A 485 9.74 -5.37 25.50
C LYS A 485 9.82 -3.88 25.81
N TYR A 486 8.97 -3.35 26.66
CA TYR A 486 8.84 -1.93 26.94
C TYR A 486 9.14 -1.61 28.40
N ALA A 487 9.57 -0.37 28.64
CA ALA A 487 9.71 0.24 29.96
C ALA A 487 9.04 1.61 29.97
N LEU A 488 8.35 1.92 31.06
CA LEU A 488 7.67 3.17 31.33
C LEU A 488 8.38 3.91 32.45
N PHE A 489 8.92 5.08 32.14
CA PHE A 489 9.54 5.96 33.11
C PHE A 489 8.73 7.25 33.29
N VAL A 490 8.90 7.88 34.46
CA VAL A 490 8.40 9.22 34.77
C VAL A 490 9.57 10.07 35.26
N LYS A 491 9.45 11.39 35.27
CA LYS A 491 10.40 12.24 35.96
C LYS A 491 10.32 11.91 37.45
N ALA A 492 11.49 11.68 38.07
CA ALA A 492 11.58 11.52 39.51
C ALA A 492 11.13 12.80 40.19
N ASN A 493 10.25 12.71 41.19
CA ASN A 493 9.96 13.84 42.04
C ASN A 493 11.26 14.17 42.81
N VAL A 494 11.96 15.22 42.40
CA VAL A 494 13.03 15.77 43.20
C VAL A 494 12.33 16.35 44.41
N SER A 495 12.31 15.62 45.53
CA SER A 495 12.01 16.23 46.82
C SER A 495 13.08 17.28 47.07
N GLU A 496 12.68 18.56 47.00
CA GLU A 496 13.50 19.68 47.47
C GLU A 496 13.98 19.49 48.90
#